data_33cef08b8c66a1d917ecce73e382f33e
#
_entry.id   33cef08b8c66a1d917ecce73e382f33e
#
_cell.length_a   1.000
_cell.length_b   1.000
_cell.length_c   1.000
_cell.angle_alpha   90.00
_cell.angle_beta   90.00
_cell.angle_gamma   90.00
#
_symmetry.space_group_name_H-M   'P 1'
#
loop_
_entity.id
_entity.type
_entity.pdbx_description
1 polymer ?
#
loop_
_entity_poly.entity_id
_entity_poly.type
_entity_poly.pdbx_seq_one_letter_code
_entity_poly.pdbx_strand_id
1 'polypeptide(L)'
;MKINANQVELNYEVYGQGEPLILLHGNQEDMHIFDELIQSIKDEFTIYTIDSRNHGKSSKSIHFSYDDMTQDVYQFIRTLKINKPHILGFSDGGIIGLKLAIFAPNLMNKLIVCGSNYKPKGLTKQVRKEFKIEYKQYQSPFIKLMLKEPKIKKKDLKNILNPVLIVVGSNDCIKEKHTLKMHHFLKHSNLKVIEDHTHDSYIVHQDLLKPDIINFLKK
;
A
#
# COMPACT_ATOMS: atom_id res chain seq x y z
N MET A 1 -17.98 -7.28 4.31
CA MET A 1 -18.89 -6.85 3.22
C MET A 1 -18.26 -7.20 1.87
N LYS A 2 -19.05 -7.21 0.78
CA LYS A 2 -18.54 -7.53 -0.56
C LYS A 2 -19.03 -6.52 -1.59
N ILE A 3 -18.19 -6.22 -2.59
CA ILE A 3 -18.49 -5.28 -3.66
C ILE A 3 -17.84 -5.73 -4.98
N ASN A 4 -18.56 -5.60 -6.08
CA ASN A 4 -17.98 -5.84 -7.41
C ASN A 4 -17.22 -4.58 -7.87
N ALA A 5 -15.94 -4.74 -8.15
CA ALA A 5 -15.05 -3.71 -8.66
C ALA A 5 -14.09 -4.32 -9.68
N ASN A 6 -13.97 -3.74 -10.86
CA ASN A 6 -13.05 -4.19 -11.91
C ASN A 6 -13.10 -5.71 -12.18
N GLN A 7 -14.31 -6.25 -12.33
CA GLN A 7 -14.61 -7.66 -12.66
C GLN A 7 -14.18 -8.69 -11.55
N VAL A 8 -13.95 -8.22 -10.33
CA VAL A 8 -13.71 -9.07 -9.16
C VAL A 8 -14.62 -8.64 -8.02
N GLU A 9 -15.00 -9.58 -7.17
CA GLU A 9 -15.68 -9.30 -5.92
C GLU A 9 -14.64 -9.07 -4.83
N LEU A 10 -14.56 -7.84 -4.33
CA LEU A 10 -13.68 -7.47 -3.24
C LEU A 10 -14.38 -7.63 -1.90
N ASN A 11 -13.71 -8.25 -0.94
CA ASN A 11 -14.10 -8.25 0.44
C ASN A 11 -13.53 -7.00 1.13
N TYR A 12 -14.37 -6.33 1.94
CA TYR A 12 -13.96 -5.14 2.67
C TYR A 12 -14.74 -5.00 3.97
N GLU A 13 -14.21 -4.22 4.88
CA GLU A 13 -14.86 -3.84 6.13
C GLU A 13 -14.78 -2.33 6.33
N VAL A 14 -15.73 -1.79 7.14
CA VAL A 14 -15.80 -0.35 7.43
C VAL A 14 -15.88 -0.16 8.92
N TYR A 15 -15.08 0.75 9.45
CA TYR A 15 -14.99 1.05 10.88
C TYR A 15 -15.01 2.55 11.13
N GLY A 16 -15.47 2.95 12.30
CA GLY A 16 -15.31 4.28 12.83
C GLY A 16 -16.11 5.35 12.10
N GLN A 17 -15.71 6.59 12.32
CA GLN A 17 -16.35 7.79 11.76
C GLN A 17 -15.31 8.91 11.55
N GLY A 18 -15.61 9.85 10.65
CA GLY A 18 -14.71 10.97 10.32
C GLY A 18 -14.28 10.96 8.85
N GLU A 19 -13.11 11.55 8.56
CA GLU A 19 -12.58 11.58 7.21
C GLU A 19 -12.27 10.17 6.68
N PRO A 20 -12.54 9.88 5.39
CA PRO A 20 -12.35 8.56 4.85
C PRO A 20 -10.86 8.20 4.70
N LEU A 21 -10.48 7.04 5.25
CA LEU A 21 -9.15 6.44 5.14
C LEU A 21 -9.27 5.02 4.59
N ILE A 22 -8.54 4.72 3.53
CA ILE A 22 -8.48 3.36 2.95
C ILE A 22 -7.16 2.71 3.36
N LEU A 23 -7.22 1.49 3.90
CA LEU A 23 -6.07 0.68 4.26
C LEU A 23 -5.87 -0.45 3.23
N LEU A 24 -4.64 -0.57 2.70
CA LEU A 24 -4.25 -1.55 1.69
C LEU A 24 -3.08 -2.39 2.21
N HIS A 25 -3.29 -3.68 2.39
CA HIS A 25 -2.29 -4.63 2.93
C HIS A 25 -1.19 -5.01 1.92
N GLY A 26 -0.18 -5.74 2.36
CA GLY A 26 0.94 -6.22 1.57
C GLY A 26 0.66 -7.54 0.83
N ASN A 27 1.72 -8.08 0.20
CA ASN A 27 1.65 -9.32 -0.57
C ASN A 27 1.46 -10.53 0.35
N GLN A 28 0.56 -11.45 0.00
CA GLN A 28 0.24 -12.67 0.75
C GLN A 28 -0.31 -12.44 2.16
N GLU A 29 -0.83 -11.25 2.42
CA GLU A 29 -1.52 -10.85 3.64
C GLU A 29 -3.02 -10.65 3.36
N ASP A 30 -3.74 -10.20 4.35
CA ASP A 30 -5.12 -9.74 4.25
C ASP A 30 -5.34 -8.48 5.11
N MET A 31 -6.57 -7.95 5.12
CA MET A 31 -6.89 -6.71 5.81
C MET A 31 -6.69 -6.75 7.33
N HIS A 32 -6.64 -7.93 7.95
CA HIS A 32 -6.54 -8.08 9.41
C HIS A 32 -5.16 -7.73 9.96
N ILE A 33 -4.14 -7.53 9.11
CA ILE A 33 -2.85 -6.97 9.56
C ILE A 33 -3.00 -5.60 10.23
N PHE A 34 -4.12 -4.90 10.00
CA PHE A 34 -4.39 -3.55 10.52
C PHE A 34 -5.32 -3.52 11.73
N ASP A 35 -5.73 -4.66 12.30
CA ASP A 35 -6.75 -4.71 13.35
C ASP A 35 -6.41 -3.82 14.55
N GLU A 36 -5.16 -3.85 15.05
CA GLU A 36 -4.69 -3.02 16.15
C GLU A 36 -4.69 -1.52 15.77
N LEU A 37 -4.20 -1.21 14.58
CA LEU A 37 -4.19 0.16 14.07
C LEU A 37 -5.62 0.70 13.96
N ILE A 38 -6.55 -0.10 13.37
CA ILE A 38 -7.96 0.27 13.23
C ILE A 38 -8.57 0.61 14.60
N GLN A 39 -8.37 -0.25 15.61
CA GLN A 39 -8.90 0.01 16.95
C GLN A 39 -8.36 1.32 17.53
N SER A 40 -7.12 1.68 17.22
CA SER A 40 -6.48 2.86 17.78
C SER A 40 -6.88 4.18 17.10
N ILE A 41 -7.38 4.15 15.83
CA ILE A 41 -7.68 5.37 15.04
C ILE A 41 -9.13 5.48 14.54
N LYS A 42 -10.00 4.51 14.82
CA LYS A 42 -11.41 4.48 14.35
C LYS A 42 -12.27 5.64 14.83
N ASP A 43 -11.89 6.29 15.92
CA ASP A 43 -12.61 7.47 16.43
C ASP A 43 -12.30 8.74 15.63
N GLU A 44 -11.26 8.70 14.79
CA GLU A 44 -10.73 9.82 14.01
C GLU A 44 -11.07 9.72 12.51
N PHE A 45 -11.29 8.49 12.01
CA PHE A 45 -11.48 8.22 10.59
C PHE A 45 -12.61 7.22 10.32
N THR A 46 -13.31 7.41 9.20
CA THR A 46 -14.09 6.33 8.58
C THR A 46 -13.12 5.45 7.78
N ILE A 47 -12.80 4.28 8.32
CA ILE A 47 -11.76 3.40 7.81
C ILE A 47 -12.38 2.34 6.91
N TYR A 48 -11.90 2.24 5.68
CA TYR A 48 -12.21 1.15 4.74
C TYR A 48 -10.97 0.27 4.62
N THR A 49 -11.08 -1.00 5.00
CA THR A 49 -10.01 -1.98 4.83
C THR A 49 -10.44 -3.03 3.81
N ILE A 50 -9.55 -3.38 2.88
CA ILE A 50 -9.88 -4.15 1.68
C ILE A 50 -8.94 -5.33 1.56
N ASP A 51 -9.48 -6.53 1.34
CA ASP A 51 -8.70 -7.64 0.81
C ASP A 51 -8.44 -7.40 -0.69
N SER A 52 -7.21 -7.30 -1.09
CA SER A 52 -6.84 -7.20 -2.51
C SER A 52 -7.27 -8.45 -3.28
N ARG A 53 -7.49 -8.33 -4.63
CA ARG A 53 -7.74 -9.52 -5.45
C ARG A 53 -6.72 -10.62 -5.16
N ASN A 54 -7.16 -11.87 -5.18
CA ASN A 54 -6.39 -13.07 -4.85
C ASN A 54 -5.99 -13.23 -3.38
N HIS A 55 -6.29 -12.26 -2.50
CA HIS A 55 -5.97 -12.29 -1.08
C HIS A 55 -7.23 -12.41 -0.22
N GLY A 56 -7.06 -12.84 1.02
CA GLY A 56 -8.13 -12.91 2.03
C GLY A 56 -9.40 -13.58 1.50
N LYS A 57 -10.54 -12.88 1.64
CA LYS A 57 -11.87 -13.33 1.20
C LYS A 57 -12.30 -12.73 -0.15
N SER A 58 -11.44 -11.99 -0.82
CA SER A 58 -11.68 -11.47 -2.17
C SER A 58 -11.57 -12.54 -3.24
N SER A 59 -12.25 -12.33 -4.37
CA SER A 59 -12.26 -13.28 -5.48
C SER A 59 -10.87 -13.51 -6.06
N LYS A 60 -10.63 -14.74 -6.51
CA LYS A 60 -9.45 -15.10 -7.28
C LYS A 60 -9.60 -14.70 -8.74
N SER A 61 -8.51 -14.27 -9.36
CA SER A 61 -8.46 -13.87 -10.76
C SER A 61 -7.13 -14.28 -11.38
N ILE A 62 -7.16 -14.66 -12.66
CA ILE A 62 -5.95 -14.90 -13.47
C ILE A 62 -5.25 -13.57 -13.83
N HIS A 63 -6.01 -12.47 -13.88
CA HIS A 63 -5.47 -11.12 -14.05
C HIS A 63 -4.93 -10.62 -12.72
N PHE A 64 -3.61 -10.59 -12.57
CA PHE A 64 -2.95 -10.28 -11.32
C PHE A 64 -1.69 -9.43 -11.55
N SER A 65 -1.87 -8.14 -11.48
CA SER A 65 -0.82 -7.12 -11.57
C SER A 65 -1.12 -5.95 -10.62
N TYR A 66 -0.13 -5.10 -10.34
CA TYR A 66 -0.43 -3.86 -9.59
C TYR A 66 -1.33 -2.90 -10.38
N ASP A 67 -1.36 -2.98 -11.71
CA ASP A 67 -2.31 -2.20 -12.51
C ASP A 67 -3.75 -2.68 -12.29
N ASP A 68 -3.97 -4.01 -12.28
CA ASP A 68 -5.29 -4.57 -11.99
C ASP A 68 -5.77 -4.19 -10.58
N MET A 69 -4.91 -4.34 -9.55
CA MET A 69 -5.24 -3.96 -8.17
C MET A 69 -5.47 -2.45 -8.02
N THR A 70 -4.76 -1.62 -8.78
CA THR A 70 -5.00 -0.17 -8.80
C THR A 70 -6.39 0.15 -9.37
N GLN A 71 -6.80 -0.55 -10.44
CA GLN A 71 -8.14 -0.39 -11.00
C GLN A 71 -9.24 -0.89 -10.05
N ASP A 72 -8.97 -1.92 -9.25
CA ASP A 72 -9.89 -2.39 -8.22
C ASP A 72 -10.16 -1.29 -7.19
N VAL A 73 -9.10 -0.70 -6.63
CA VAL A 73 -9.23 0.36 -5.64
C VAL A 73 -9.87 1.61 -6.25
N TYR A 74 -9.52 1.96 -7.49
CA TYR A 74 -10.17 3.06 -8.21
C TYR A 74 -11.67 2.84 -8.31
N GLN A 75 -12.12 1.68 -8.78
CA GLN A 75 -13.54 1.37 -8.93
C GLN A 75 -14.25 1.23 -7.58
N PHE A 76 -13.58 0.66 -6.56
CA PHE A 76 -14.09 0.62 -5.19
C PHE A 76 -14.46 2.01 -4.68
N ILE A 77 -13.53 2.97 -4.79
CA ILE A 77 -13.76 4.38 -4.38
C ILE A 77 -14.93 4.99 -5.15
N ARG A 78 -14.99 4.76 -6.46
CA ARG A 78 -16.05 5.32 -7.32
C ARG A 78 -17.42 4.72 -7.03
N THR A 79 -17.52 3.41 -6.85
CA THR A 79 -18.78 2.70 -6.61
C THR A 79 -19.37 3.05 -5.24
N LEU A 80 -18.54 3.13 -4.21
CA LEU A 80 -18.96 3.57 -2.88
C LEU A 80 -19.09 5.09 -2.75
N LYS A 81 -18.75 5.85 -3.79
CA LYS A 81 -18.77 7.32 -3.80
C LYS A 81 -17.98 7.94 -2.66
N ILE A 82 -16.85 7.32 -2.28
CA ILE A 82 -15.98 7.82 -1.23
C ILE A 82 -15.31 9.11 -1.74
N ASN A 83 -15.54 10.22 -1.04
CA ASN A 83 -15.03 11.51 -1.48
C ASN A 83 -13.62 11.76 -0.99
N LYS A 84 -12.66 11.84 -1.91
CA LYS A 84 -11.24 12.16 -1.63
C LYS A 84 -10.65 11.45 -0.41
N PRO A 85 -10.67 10.10 -0.33
CA PRO A 85 -10.11 9.40 0.80
C PRO A 85 -8.62 9.66 0.96
N HIS A 86 -8.13 9.57 2.19
CA HIS A 86 -6.74 9.28 2.45
C HIS A 86 -6.46 7.80 2.13
N ILE A 87 -5.23 7.48 1.80
CA ILE A 87 -4.80 6.08 1.58
C ILE A 87 -3.55 5.81 2.41
N LEU A 88 -3.57 4.70 3.14
CA LEU A 88 -2.40 4.11 3.75
C LEU A 88 -2.20 2.74 3.12
N GLY A 89 -1.04 2.54 2.52
CA GLY A 89 -0.68 1.26 1.92
C GLY A 89 0.62 0.71 2.47
N PHE A 90 0.59 -0.56 2.86
CA PHE A 90 1.77 -1.30 3.28
C PHE A 90 2.29 -2.17 2.14
N SER A 91 3.61 -2.15 1.90
CA SER A 91 4.29 -2.98 0.90
C SER A 91 3.59 -2.88 -0.47
N ASP A 92 2.93 -3.94 -0.95
CA ASP A 92 2.14 -3.93 -2.19
C ASP A 92 1.02 -2.87 -2.16
N GLY A 93 0.37 -2.69 -1.01
CA GLY A 93 -0.65 -1.67 -0.82
C GLY A 93 -0.13 -0.25 -1.08
N GLY A 94 1.10 0.04 -0.67
CA GLY A 94 1.74 1.34 -0.96
C GLY A 94 2.13 1.48 -2.44
N ILE A 95 2.48 0.39 -3.12
CA ILE A 95 2.67 0.39 -4.59
C ILE A 95 1.36 0.73 -5.29
N ILE A 96 0.24 0.11 -4.85
CA ILE A 96 -1.10 0.40 -5.37
C ILE A 96 -1.45 1.88 -5.14
N GLY A 97 -1.20 2.40 -3.94
CA GLY A 97 -1.41 3.82 -3.61
C GLY A 97 -0.62 4.78 -4.50
N LEU A 98 0.68 4.51 -4.74
CA LEU A 98 1.50 5.29 -5.67
C LEU A 98 0.96 5.25 -7.10
N LYS A 99 0.57 4.07 -7.59
CA LYS A 99 0.01 3.91 -8.94
C LYS A 99 -1.34 4.60 -9.07
N LEU A 100 -2.17 4.56 -8.02
CA LEU A 100 -3.45 5.28 -8.01
C LEU A 100 -3.25 6.80 -8.04
N ALA A 101 -2.28 7.33 -7.28
CA ALA A 101 -1.92 8.75 -7.33
C ALA A 101 -1.42 9.20 -8.71
N ILE A 102 -0.75 8.33 -9.46
CA ILE A 102 -0.32 8.58 -10.84
C ILE A 102 -1.51 8.50 -11.81
N PHE A 103 -2.36 7.50 -11.65
CA PHE A 103 -3.49 7.23 -12.55
C PHE A 103 -4.64 8.23 -12.38
N ALA A 104 -4.97 8.56 -11.13
CA ALA A 104 -6.13 9.41 -10.78
C ALA A 104 -5.76 10.43 -9.67
N PRO A 105 -4.93 11.44 -9.96
CA PRO A 105 -4.33 12.33 -8.95
C PRO A 105 -5.34 13.09 -8.10
N ASN A 106 -6.55 13.33 -8.62
CA ASN A 106 -7.60 14.07 -7.90
C ASN A 106 -8.54 13.17 -7.08
N LEU A 107 -8.33 11.85 -7.13
CA LEU A 107 -9.24 10.88 -6.51
C LEU A 107 -9.03 10.80 -4.99
N MET A 108 -7.79 10.96 -4.54
CA MET A 108 -7.41 10.87 -3.13
C MET A 108 -6.89 12.21 -2.59
N ASN A 109 -6.87 12.34 -1.27
CA ASN A 109 -6.30 13.50 -0.60
C ASN A 109 -4.80 13.29 -0.33
N LYS A 110 -4.43 12.54 0.71
CA LYS A 110 -3.03 12.27 1.10
C LYS A 110 -2.73 10.77 1.04
N LEU A 111 -1.46 10.43 0.88
CA LEU A 111 -0.99 9.05 0.76
C LEU A 111 0.09 8.76 1.80
N ILE A 112 -0.07 7.66 2.54
CA ILE A 112 0.98 7.08 3.40
C ILE A 112 1.47 5.79 2.74
N VAL A 113 2.78 5.68 2.54
CA VAL A 113 3.44 4.56 1.87
C VAL A 113 4.41 3.91 2.84
N CYS A 114 4.06 2.73 3.33
CA CYS A 114 4.85 1.98 4.30
C CYS A 114 5.62 0.85 3.59
N GLY A 115 6.94 0.79 3.72
CA GLY A 115 7.77 -0.32 3.22
C GLY A 115 7.62 -0.63 1.74
N SER A 116 7.49 0.35 0.85
CA SER A 116 7.17 0.09 -0.56
C SER A 116 8.33 0.45 -1.50
N ASN A 117 8.39 -0.28 -2.60
CA ASN A 117 9.34 -0.02 -3.67
C ASN A 117 8.63 0.41 -4.96
N TYR A 118 9.28 1.26 -5.77
CA TYR A 118 8.77 1.66 -7.09
C TYR A 118 9.37 0.85 -8.26
N LYS A 119 10.31 -0.07 -7.97
CA LYS A 119 10.90 -1.04 -8.91
C LYS A 119 11.35 -2.30 -8.18
N PRO A 120 11.34 -3.50 -8.80
CA PRO A 120 11.79 -4.75 -8.16
C PRO A 120 13.24 -4.69 -7.64
N LYS A 121 14.09 -3.84 -8.27
CA LYS A 121 15.48 -3.61 -7.82
C LYS A 121 15.57 -2.83 -6.50
N GLY A 122 14.46 -2.31 -5.98
CA GLY A 122 14.34 -1.71 -4.65
C GLY A 122 14.57 -2.71 -3.53
N LEU A 123 14.11 -3.92 -3.69
CA LEU A 123 14.38 -5.03 -2.76
C LEU A 123 15.89 -5.29 -2.64
N THR A 124 16.34 -5.73 -1.46
CA THR A 124 17.73 -6.13 -1.22
C THR A 124 18.15 -7.26 -2.17
N LYS A 125 19.45 -7.45 -2.33
CA LYS A 125 19.97 -8.55 -3.19
C LYS A 125 19.60 -9.91 -2.62
N GLN A 126 19.61 -10.02 -1.30
CA GLN A 126 19.30 -11.26 -0.58
C GLN A 126 17.84 -11.66 -0.82
N VAL A 127 16.88 -10.81 -0.48
CA VAL A 127 15.44 -11.08 -0.67
C VAL A 127 15.11 -11.40 -2.12
N ARG A 128 15.70 -10.67 -3.07
CA ARG A 128 15.50 -11.00 -4.50
C ARG A 128 16.07 -12.35 -4.91
N LYS A 129 17.13 -12.82 -4.27
CA LYS A 129 17.68 -14.17 -4.48
C LYS A 129 16.74 -15.21 -3.91
N GLU A 130 16.24 -15.00 -2.70
CA GLU A 130 15.26 -15.87 -2.04
C GLU A 130 13.98 -16.00 -2.86
N PHE A 131 13.39 -14.90 -3.30
CA PHE A 131 12.21 -14.90 -4.18
C PHE A 131 12.45 -15.63 -5.51
N LYS A 132 13.66 -15.56 -6.09
CA LYS A 132 13.96 -16.31 -7.30
C LYS A 132 14.04 -17.83 -7.07
N ILE A 133 14.57 -18.25 -5.93
CA ILE A 133 14.62 -19.65 -5.53
C ILE A 133 13.19 -20.16 -5.29
N GLU A 134 12.42 -19.45 -4.50
CA GLU A 134 11.03 -19.74 -4.21
C GLU A 134 10.17 -19.81 -5.48
N TYR A 135 10.30 -18.82 -6.35
CA TYR A 135 9.58 -18.84 -7.64
C TYR A 135 9.97 -20.02 -8.52
N LYS A 136 11.24 -20.41 -8.54
CA LYS A 136 11.70 -21.58 -9.30
C LYS A 136 11.08 -22.86 -8.75
N GLN A 137 10.88 -22.95 -7.44
CA GLN A 137 10.34 -24.13 -6.77
C GLN A 137 8.81 -24.22 -6.87
N TYR A 138 8.10 -23.12 -6.62
CA TYR A 138 6.64 -23.12 -6.42
C TYR A 138 5.84 -22.44 -7.52
N GLN A 139 6.49 -21.69 -8.43
CA GLN A 139 5.84 -20.91 -9.49
C GLN A 139 4.74 -19.97 -8.98
N SER A 140 4.86 -19.48 -7.73
CA SER A 140 3.88 -18.61 -7.09
C SER A 140 3.62 -17.34 -7.91
N PRO A 141 2.35 -17.01 -8.24
CA PRO A 141 2.01 -15.78 -8.93
C PRO A 141 2.34 -14.53 -8.10
N PHE A 142 2.27 -14.63 -6.77
CA PHE A 142 2.62 -13.57 -5.84
C PHE A 142 4.11 -13.22 -5.91
N ILE A 143 4.97 -14.21 -5.84
CA ILE A 143 6.41 -14.04 -5.98
C ILE A 143 6.79 -13.55 -7.38
N LYS A 144 6.11 -14.07 -8.42
CA LYS A 144 6.30 -13.60 -9.79
C LYS A 144 6.00 -12.11 -9.93
N LEU A 145 4.93 -11.63 -9.29
CA LEU A 145 4.55 -10.23 -9.26
C LEU A 145 5.69 -9.38 -8.68
N MET A 146 6.14 -9.67 -7.46
CA MET A 146 7.22 -8.94 -6.78
C MET A 146 8.57 -8.97 -7.53
N LEU A 147 8.86 -10.04 -8.30
CA LEU A 147 10.07 -10.13 -9.12
C LEU A 147 10.01 -9.30 -10.41
N LYS A 148 8.82 -9.07 -10.96
CA LYS A 148 8.61 -8.40 -12.25
C LYS A 148 8.13 -6.96 -12.12
N GLU A 149 7.45 -6.64 -11.06
CA GLU A 149 6.80 -5.36 -10.79
C GLU A 149 7.20 -4.81 -9.41
N PRO A 150 6.92 -3.52 -9.12
CA PRO A 150 6.36 -2.49 -10.02
C PRO A 150 7.38 -1.95 -11.02
N LYS A 151 6.88 -1.24 -12.05
CA LYS A 151 7.71 -0.57 -13.06
C LYS A 151 7.43 0.94 -13.11
N ILE A 152 7.27 1.57 -11.96
CA ILE A 152 6.99 3.01 -11.86
C ILE A 152 8.23 3.79 -12.32
N LYS A 153 8.04 4.73 -13.24
CA LYS A 153 9.14 5.54 -13.78
C LYS A 153 9.39 6.75 -12.89
N LYS A 154 10.63 7.24 -12.87
CA LYS A 154 11.00 8.48 -12.16
C LYS A 154 10.09 9.67 -12.53
N LYS A 155 9.74 9.83 -13.82
CA LYS A 155 8.88 10.91 -14.28
C LYS A 155 7.47 10.82 -13.68
N ASP A 156 6.96 9.59 -13.49
CA ASP A 156 5.61 9.36 -12.97
C ASP A 156 5.56 9.71 -11.48
N LEU A 157 6.59 9.34 -10.70
CA LEU A 157 6.71 9.77 -9.29
C LEU A 157 6.78 11.29 -9.16
N LYS A 158 7.49 11.98 -10.05
CA LYS A 158 7.59 13.46 -10.05
C LYS A 158 6.26 14.17 -10.33
N ASN A 159 5.32 13.47 -10.96
CA ASN A 159 3.99 14.00 -11.29
C ASN A 159 2.96 13.78 -10.18
N ILE A 160 3.28 13.04 -9.13
CA ILE A 160 2.42 12.92 -7.96
C ILE A 160 2.39 14.26 -7.23
N LEU A 161 1.20 14.86 -7.13
CA LEU A 161 0.98 16.14 -6.49
C LEU A 161 0.41 16.00 -5.07
N ASN A 162 -0.13 14.84 -4.75
CA ASN A 162 -0.65 14.53 -3.42
C ASN A 162 0.49 14.60 -2.38
N PRO A 163 0.25 15.10 -1.17
CA PRO A 163 1.19 14.94 -0.06
C PRO A 163 1.40 13.46 0.25
N VAL A 164 2.67 13.05 0.38
CA VAL A 164 3.05 11.65 0.66
C VAL A 164 3.89 11.56 1.93
N LEU A 165 3.51 10.69 2.86
CA LEU A 165 4.37 10.26 3.95
C LEU A 165 4.95 8.89 3.59
N ILE A 166 6.27 8.81 3.50
CA ILE A 166 7.00 7.55 3.32
C ILE A 166 7.44 7.07 4.70
N VAL A 167 7.09 5.84 5.04
CA VAL A 167 7.50 5.20 6.30
C VAL A 167 8.27 3.93 5.97
N VAL A 168 9.38 3.70 6.69
CA VAL A 168 10.24 2.53 6.48
C VAL A 168 10.95 2.16 7.77
N GLY A 169 11.13 0.87 8.04
CA GLY A 169 12.01 0.42 9.12
C GLY A 169 13.48 0.60 8.75
N SER A 170 14.36 0.86 9.72
CA SER A 170 15.80 0.98 9.46
C SER A 170 16.42 -0.35 8.99
N ASN A 171 15.81 -1.48 9.36
CA ASN A 171 16.22 -2.83 8.98
C ASN A 171 15.29 -3.44 7.88
N ASP A 172 14.69 -2.60 7.03
CA ASP A 172 13.74 -3.02 5.99
C ASP A 172 14.42 -3.85 4.88
N CYS A 173 13.65 -4.74 4.26
CA CYS A 173 14.04 -5.45 3.04
C CYS A 173 14.10 -4.55 1.80
N ILE A 174 13.54 -3.34 1.86
CA ILE A 174 13.70 -2.29 0.86
C ILE A 174 15.00 -1.54 1.12
N LYS A 175 15.83 -1.40 0.10
CA LYS A 175 17.11 -0.68 0.21
C LYS A 175 16.89 0.77 0.61
N GLU A 176 17.55 1.25 1.64
CA GLU A 176 17.54 2.66 2.05
C GLU A 176 17.74 3.62 0.86
N LYS A 177 18.77 3.39 0.05
CA LYS A 177 19.06 4.19 -1.15
C LYS A 177 17.92 4.24 -2.16
N HIS A 178 17.05 3.21 -2.18
CA HIS A 178 15.86 3.19 -3.03
C HIS A 178 14.75 4.07 -2.46
N THR A 179 14.53 3.99 -1.16
CA THR A 179 13.58 4.83 -0.42
C THR A 179 13.97 6.31 -0.50
N LEU A 180 15.24 6.64 -0.27
CA LEU A 180 15.76 8.01 -0.41
C LEU A 180 15.56 8.57 -1.84
N LYS A 181 15.74 7.74 -2.87
CA LYS A 181 15.45 8.14 -4.26
C LYS A 181 13.96 8.36 -4.50
N MET A 182 13.09 7.53 -3.93
CA MET A 182 11.64 7.72 -4.02
C MET A 182 11.24 9.05 -3.38
N HIS A 183 11.72 9.32 -2.17
CA HIS A 183 11.52 10.59 -1.48
C HIS A 183 12.01 11.79 -2.31
N HIS A 184 13.21 11.71 -2.87
CA HIS A 184 13.75 12.77 -3.74
C HIS A 184 12.91 13.01 -5.01
N PHE A 185 12.22 12.00 -5.54
CA PHE A 185 11.40 12.15 -6.75
C PHE A 185 9.99 12.67 -6.48
N LEU A 186 9.44 12.41 -5.30
CA LEU A 186 8.15 12.91 -4.86
C LEU A 186 8.28 14.35 -4.38
N LYS A 187 7.57 15.29 -5.03
CA LYS A 187 7.72 16.73 -4.76
C LYS A 187 7.23 17.15 -3.37
N HIS A 188 6.20 16.49 -2.90
CA HIS A 188 5.52 16.80 -1.64
C HIS A 188 5.56 15.58 -0.72
N SER A 189 6.75 15.16 -0.31
CA SER A 189 6.89 13.99 0.56
C SER A 189 7.69 14.29 1.82
N ASN A 190 7.29 13.60 2.89
CA ASN A 190 8.05 13.47 4.12
C ASN A 190 8.55 12.04 4.23
N LEU A 191 9.71 11.83 4.85
CA LEU A 191 10.28 10.52 5.12
C LEU A 191 10.39 10.31 6.63
N LYS A 192 9.84 9.20 7.11
CA LYS A 192 9.97 8.70 8.48
C LYS A 192 10.69 7.36 8.45
N VAL A 193 11.82 7.28 9.13
CA VAL A 193 12.50 6.01 9.40
C VAL A 193 12.15 5.59 10.82
N ILE A 194 11.72 4.34 10.98
CA ILE A 194 11.44 3.76 12.29
C ILE A 194 12.66 2.93 12.69
N GLU A 195 13.41 3.44 13.66
CA GLU A 195 14.65 2.81 14.10
C GLU A 195 14.41 1.42 14.69
N ASP A 196 15.34 0.52 14.45
CA ASP A 196 15.34 -0.88 14.91
C ASP A 196 14.17 -1.74 14.43
N HIS A 197 13.37 -1.26 13.47
CA HIS A 197 12.24 -2.00 12.90
C HIS A 197 12.57 -2.61 11.54
N THR A 198 11.98 -3.80 11.28
CA THR A 198 12.04 -4.54 10.02
C THR A 198 10.98 -4.03 9.03
N HIS A 199 10.71 -4.80 7.96
CA HIS A 199 9.74 -4.45 6.92
C HIS A 199 8.31 -4.29 7.46
N ASP A 200 7.91 -5.16 8.37
CA ASP A 200 6.55 -5.39 8.88
C ASP A 200 6.34 -5.00 10.34
N SER A 201 7.40 -5.07 11.16
CA SER A 201 7.32 -5.02 12.61
C SER A 201 6.79 -3.70 13.21
N TYR A 202 6.59 -2.67 12.41
CA TYR A 202 6.03 -1.38 12.85
C TYR A 202 4.57 -1.17 12.42
N ILE A 203 3.99 -2.08 11.64
CA ILE A 203 2.65 -1.91 11.08
C ILE A 203 1.77 -3.16 11.14
N VAL A 204 2.35 -4.37 10.94
CA VAL A 204 1.59 -5.62 11.00
C VAL A 204 1.25 -5.95 12.44
N HIS A 205 -0.07 -5.99 12.76
CA HIS A 205 -0.59 -6.15 14.12
C HIS A 205 0.03 -5.17 15.12
N GLN A 206 0.18 -3.89 14.70
CA GLN A 206 0.75 -2.81 15.51
C GLN A 206 -0.02 -1.51 15.31
N ASP A 207 -0.05 -0.67 16.33
CA ASP A 207 -0.59 0.70 16.25
C ASP A 207 0.48 1.79 16.37
N LEU A 208 1.75 1.42 16.28
CA LEU A 208 2.91 2.31 16.46
C LEU A 208 2.82 3.57 15.61
N LEU A 209 2.26 3.47 14.40
CA LEU A 209 2.15 4.60 13.47
C LEU A 209 0.99 5.57 13.78
N LYS A 210 0.14 5.31 14.79
CA LYS A 210 -1.00 6.18 15.13
C LYS A 210 -0.61 7.67 15.21
N PRO A 211 0.42 8.08 15.97
CA PRO A 211 0.76 9.50 16.08
C PRO A 211 1.18 10.13 14.73
N ASP A 212 1.96 9.40 13.93
CA ASP A 212 2.42 9.87 12.62
C ASP A 212 1.26 9.99 11.62
N ILE A 213 0.32 9.02 11.63
CA ILE A 213 -0.88 9.02 10.79
C ILE A 213 -1.76 10.23 11.12
N ILE A 214 -2.12 10.42 12.38
CA ILE A 214 -2.98 11.53 12.81
C ILE A 214 -2.31 12.88 12.48
N ASN A 215 -1.03 13.04 12.82
CA ASN A 215 -0.30 14.26 12.59
C ASN A 215 -0.16 14.59 11.09
N PHE A 216 -0.01 13.58 10.23
CA PHE A 216 0.10 13.79 8.78
C PHE A 216 -1.25 14.02 8.12
N LEU A 217 -2.28 13.26 8.48
CA LEU A 217 -3.57 13.33 7.78
C LEU A 217 -4.40 14.54 8.20
N LYS A 218 -4.34 14.97 9.47
CA LYS A 218 -5.15 16.09 10.01
C LYS A 218 -4.53 17.49 9.89
N LYS A 219 -3.32 17.60 9.38
CA LYS A 219 -2.70 18.89 9.02
C LYS A 219 -2.97 19.25 7.56
#